data_d344a1bbfa236c81c1c18b0d1733a488
#
_entry.id   d344a1bbfa236c81c1c18b0d1733a488
#
_cell.length_a   1.000
_cell.length_b   1.000
_cell.length_c   1.000
_cell.angle_alpha   90.00
_cell.angle_beta   90.00
_cell.angle_gamma   90.00
#
_symmetry.space_group_name_H-M   'P 1'
#
loop_
_entity.id
_entity.type
_entity.pdbx_description
1 polymer ?
#
loop_
_entity_poly.entity_id
_entity_poly.type
_entity_poly.pdbx_seq_one_letter_code
_entity_poly.pdbx_strand_id
1 'polypeptide(L)'
;MLLEREVPRIETPSQGLEQYTTPAELVIDMLSVPLRKGLLDGAAVADLGSGTCRIAIASLLLGAARSIAVDFDQRFGEACAYSAQRLGVSWGLLFVAAWIGSDIGPLRAGSIDVIVMNPPFGVWRRGADREFMEYAMGLKAKEIVALVKSGNLDFHTRLATSRGYSLNFLGTHDFLIPAAMPHHRSRVRRIKVDMVELTRA
;
A
#
# COMPACT_ATOMS: atom_id res chain seq x y z
N MET A 1 -9.16 12.03 -12.89
CA MET A 1 -8.89 12.20 -11.45
C MET A 1 -7.53 12.85 -11.25
N LEU A 2 -7.35 13.65 -10.16
CA LEU A 2 -6.11 14.38 -9.87
C LEU A 2 -4.89 13.45 -9.79
N LEU A 3 -4.97 12.36 -9.03
CA LEU A 3 -3.88 11.38 -8.90
C LEU A 3 -3.43 10.76 -10.22
N GLU A 4 -4.34 10.48 -11.15
CA GLU A 4 -3.95 9.91 -12.45
C GLU A 4 -3.16 10.89 -13.32
N ARG A 5 -3.41 12.18 -13.14
CA ARG A 5 -2.75 13.24 -13.90
C ARG A 5 -1.42 13.68 -13.29
N GLU A 6 -1.34 13.78 -11.97
CA GLU A 6 -0.23 14.44 -11.26
C GLU A 6 0.77 13.45 -10.64
N VAL A 7 0.36 12.18 -10.43
CA VAL A 7 1.27 11.15 -9.88
C VAL A 7 1.56 10.13 -10.97
N PRO A 8 2.81 9.99 -11.42
CA PRO A 8 3.16 9.12 -12.52
C PRO A 8 2.84 7.65 -12.24
N ARG A 9 2.62 6.90 -13.31
CA ARG A 9 2.59 5.44 -13.25
C ARG A 9 4.02 4.90 -13.22
N ILE A 10 4.18 3.68 -12.72
CA ILE A 10 5.44 2.96 -12.81
C ILE A 10 5.63 2.52 -14.27
N GLU A 11 6.52 3.20 -14.99
CA GLU A 11 6.76 2.95 -16.42
C GLU A 11 7.74 1.79 -16.64
N THR A 12 8.75 1.68 -15.77
CA THR A 12 9.81 0.67 -15.85
C THR A 12 9.89 -0.16 -14.58
N PRO A 13 8.98 -1.13 -14.39
CA PRO A 13 9.04 -2.00 -13.23
C PRO A 13 10.30 -2.85 -13.24
N SER A 14 10.95 -2.99 -12.09
CA SER A 14 12.11 -3.89 -11.94
C SER A 14 11.67 -5.34 -12.06
N GLN A 15 12.43 -6.14 -12.81
CA GLN A 15 12.18 -7.58 -12.91
C GLN A 15 12.27 -8.23 -11.52
N GLY A 16 11.30 -9.08 -11.22
CA GLY A 16 11.23 -9.77 -9.92
C GLY A 16 10.65 -8.97 -8.77
N LEU A 17 10.38 -7.68 -8.96
CA LEU A 17 9.59 -6.87 -8.04
C LEU A 17 8.17 -6.71 -8.56
N GLU A 18 7.19 -6.87 -7.69
CA GLU A 18 5.77 -6.73 -8.04
C GLU A 18 5.39 -5.23 -8.01
N GLN A 19 5.98 -4.45 -8.93
CA GLN A 19 5.79 -3.01 -9.00
C GLN A 19 4.59 -2.67 -9.89
N TYR A 20 3.43 -2.55 -9.29
CA TYR A 20 2.19 -2.22 -10.00
C TYR A 20 1.64 -0.90 -9.48
N THR A 21 1.29 -0.01 -10.40
CA THR A 21 0.64 1.24 -10.02
C THR A 21 -0.79 0.98 -9.56
N THR A 22 -1.12 1.33 -8.32
CA THR A 22 -2.49 1.26 -7.81
C THR A 22 -3.36 2.27 -8.55
N PRO A 23 -4.47 1.84 -9.18
CA PRO A 23 -5.42 2.76 -9.83
C PRO A 23 -5.94 3.80 -8.84
N ALA A 24 -6.13 5.03 -9.29
CA ALA A 24 -6.53 6.11 -8.40
C ALA A 24 -7.91 5.89 -7.76
N GLU A 25 -8.84 5.24 -8.45
CA GLU A 25 -10.14 4.86 -7.89
C GLU A 25 -9.96 3.92 -6.69
N LEU A 26 -9.11 2.91 -6.84
CA LEU A 26 -8.83 1.96 -5.77
C LEU A 26 -8.10 2.59 -4.58
N VAL A 27 -7.21 3.57 -4.84
CA VAL A 27 -6.59 4.37 -3.75
C VAL A 27 -7.65 5.11 -2.95
N ILE A 28 -8.64 5.71 -3.61
CA ILE A 28 -9.73 6.42 -2.93
C ILE A 28 -10.63 5.44 -2.17
N ASP A 29 -10.95 4.29 -2.74
CA ASP A 29 -11.73 3.26 -2.05
C ASP A 29 -11.02 2.80 -0.76
N MET A 30 -9.72 2.52 -0.83
CA MET A 30 -8.92 2.14 0.34
C MET A 30 -8.90 3.24 1.41
N LEU A 31 -8.63 4.50 1.03
CA LEU A 31 -8.56 5.61 1.97
C LEU A 31 -9.94 6.04 2.50
N SER A 32 -11.02 5.74 1.78
CA SER A 32 -12.39 6.01 2.24
C SER A 32 -12.73 5.25 3.53
N VAL A 33 -12.06 4.13 3.79
CA VAL A 33 -12.29 3.31 4.99
C VAL A 33 -11.90 4.06 6.26
N PRO A 34 -10.62 4.44 6.46
CA PRO A 34 -10.22 5.23 7.63
C PRO A 34 -10.83 6.64 7.63
N LEU A 35 -11.10 7.23 6.46
CA LEU A 35 -11.73 8.54 6.35
C LEU A 35 -13.13 8.55 6.98
N ARG A 36 -13.99 7.59 6.60
CA ARG A 36 -15.36 7.47 7.17
C ARG A 36 -15.39 7.21 8.68
N LYS A 37 -14.33 6.64 9.22
CA LYS A 37 -14.16 6.41 10.65
C LYS A 37 -13.56 7.61 11.40
N GLY A 38 -13.21 8.68 10.71
CA GLY A 38 -12.54 9.83 11.31
C GLY A 38 -11.11 9.54 11.77
N LEU A 39 -10.47 8.49 11.24
CA LEU A 39 -9.12 8.07 11.64
C LEU A 39 -8.02 8.69 10.79
N LEU A 40 -8.38 9.42 9.73
CA LEU A 40 -7.39 9.97 8.79
C LEU A 40 -6.99 11.40 9.12
N ASP A 41 -7.92 12.19 9.64
CA ASP A 41 -7.67 13.59 9.98
C ASP A 41 -6.62 13.71 11.10
N GLY A 42 -5.57 14.47 10.83
CA GLY A 42 -4.42 14.64 11.74
C GLY A 42 -3.56 13.39 11.96
N ALA A 43 -3.82 12.29 11.27
CA ALA A 43 -3.13 11.01 11.48
C ALA A 43 -1.71 10.96 10.92
N ALA A 44 -0.90 10.07 11.50
CA ALA A 44 0.31 9.55 10.90
C ALA A 44 -0.02 8.31 10.05
N VAL A 45 0.09 8.42 8.74
CA VAL A 45 -0.20 7.34 7.80
C VAL A 45 1.09 6.70 7.30
N ALA A 46 1.11 5.37 7.14
CA ALA A 46 2.18 4.68 6.42
C ALA A 46 1.63 4.02 5.15
N ASP A 47 2.36 4.23 4.04
CA ASP A 47 2.16 3.58 2.75
C ASP A 47 3.32 2.59 2.55
N LEU A 48 3.05 1.30 2.75
CA LEU A 48 4.06 0.25 2.70
C LEU A 48 4.09 -0.40 1.31
N GLY A 49 5.24 -0.35 0.64
CA GLY A 49 5.36 -0.69 -0.78
C GLY A 49 4.79 0.44 -1.64
N SER A 50 5.19 1.68 -1.35
CA SER A 50 4.53 2.89 -1.82
C SER A 50 4.65 3.16 -3.33
N GLY A 51 5.64 2.56 -4.01
CA GLY A 51 5.91 2.87 -5.41
C GLY A 51 6.00 4.38 -5.63
N THR A 52 5.18 4.92 -6.51
CA THR A 52 5.13 6.37 -6.81
C THR A 52 4.34 7.20 -5.78
N CYS A 53 4.11 6.68 -4.58
CA CYS A 53 3.48 7.38 -3.44
C CYS A 53 2.02 7.81 -3.63
N ARG A 54 1.24 7.11 -4.47
CA ARG A 54 -0.15 7.49 -4.71
C ARG A 54 -1.00 7.47 -3.45
N ILE A 55 -0.87 6.44 -2.63
CA ILE A 55 -1.59 6.30 -1.36
C ILE A 55 -1.11 7.35 -0.37
N ALA A 56 0.21 7.51 -0.22
CA ALA A 56 0.79 8.49 0.69
C ALA A 56 0.36 9.92 0.36
N ILE A 57 0.43 10.33 -0.90
CA ILE A 57 0.01 11.67 -1.35
C ILE A 57 -1.50 11.85 -1.15
N ALA A 58 -2.31 10.86 -1.52
CA ALA A 58 -3.76 10.94 -1.35
C ALA A 58 -4.16 11.06 0.12
N SER A 59 -3.47 10.37 1.04
CA SER A 59 -3.77 10.49 2.47
C SER A 59 -3.54 11.91 3.00
N LEU A 60 -2.48 12.59 2.54
CA LEU A 60 -2.22 14.00 2.88
C LEU A 60 -3.28 14.94 2.33
N LEU A 61 -3.72 14.74 1.09
CA LEU A 61 -4.80 15.51 0.47
C LEU A 61 -6.14 15.32 1.20
N LEU A 62 -6.31 14.20 1.91
CA LEU A 62 -7.49 13.86 2.69
C LEU A 62 -7.37 14.22 4.19
N GLY A 63 -6.33 14.95 4.61
CA GLY A 63 -6.22 15.51 5.96
C GLY A 63 -5.24 14.80 6.89
N ALA A 64 -4.46 13.81 6.43
CA ALA A 64 -3.40 13.25 7.26
C ALA A 64 -2.35 14.31 7.61
N ALA A 65 -1.87 14.33 8.87
CA ALA A 65 -0.84 15.26 9.32
C ALA A 65 0.54 14.93 8.73
N ARG A 66 0.80 13.64 8.48
CA ARG A 66 2.03 13.18 7.83
C ARG A 66 1.79 11.83 7.16
N SER A 67 2.54 11.56 6.11
CA SER A 67 2.54 10.27 5.45
C SER A 67 3.97 9.79 5.19
N ILE A 68 4.26 8.57 5.63
CA ILE A 68 5.55 7.92 5.44
C ILE A 68 5.38 6.85 4.36
N ALA A 69 5.98 7.11 3.22
CA ALA A 69 6.04 6.21 2.09
C ALA A 69 7.30 5.35 2.19
N VAL A 70 7.14 4.04 2.29
CA VAL A 70 8.27 3.10 2.39
C VAL A 70 8.30 2.23 1.15
N ASP A 71 9.42 2.24 0.43
CA ASP A 71 9.66 1.35 -0.70
C ASP A 71 11.13 0.94 -0.75
N PHE A 72 11.40 -0.25 -1.27
CA PHE A 72 12.78 -0.71 -1.48
C PHE A 72 13.47 0.04 -2.61
N ASP A 73 12.70 0.42 -3.63
CA ASP A 73 13.23 1.06 -4.84
C ASP A 73 13.37 2.57 -4.65
N GLN A 74 14.58 3.01 -4.32
CA GLN A 74 14.90 4.42 -4.11
C GLN A 74 14.59 5.33 -5.31
N ARG A 75 14.46 4.76 -6.53
CA ARG A 75 14.14 5.54 -7.76
C ARG A 75 12.79 6.24 -7.66
N PHE A 76 11.88 5.74 -6.81
CA PHE A 76 10.58 6.38 -6.62
C PHE A 76 10.64 7.66 -5.79
N GLY A 77 11.70 7.88 -5.00
CA GLY A 77 11.82 9.04 -4.12
C GLY A 77 11.69 10.38 -4.86
N GLU A 78 12.35 10.53 -6.03
CA GLU A 78 12.24 11.74 -6.83
C GLU A 78 10.84 11.96 -7.40
N ALA A 79 10.19 10.91 -7.91
CA ALA A 79 8.83 10.97 -8.42
C ALA A 79 7.83 11.32 -7.32
N CYS A 80 8.01 10.77 -6.11
CA CYS A 80 7.23 11.10 -4.92
C CYS A 80 7.38 12.57 -4.53
N ALA A 81 8.62 13.05 -4.42
CA ALA A 81 8.91 14.44 -4.06
C ALA A 81 8.35 15.43 -5.09
N TYR A 82 8.56 15.16 -6.39
CA TYR A 82 8.01 15.98 -7.46
C TYR A 82 6.48 16.07 -7.42
N SER A 83 5.81 14.93 -7.30
CA SER A 83 4.34 14.88 -7.25
C SER A 83 3.79 15.57 -6.00
N ALA A 84 4.42 15.37 -4.85
CA ALA A 84 4.03 16.03 -3.59
C ALA A 84 4.19 17.56 -3.67
N GLN A 85 5.26 18.04 -4.30
CA GLN A 85 5.47 19.46 -4.53
C GLN A 85 4.38 20.06 -5.43
N ARG A 86 4.09 19.41 -6.55
CA ARG A 86 3.05 19.85 -7.48
C ARG A 86 1.67 19.92 -6.85
N LEU A 87 1.38 19.02 -5.91
CA LEU A 87 0.11 18.91 -5.20
C LEU A 87 0.07 19.70 -3.87
N GLY A 88 1.17 20.40 -3.52
CA GLY A 88 1.24 21.24 -2.33
C GLY A 88 1.27 20.48 -1.01
N VAL A 89 1.67 19.20 -1.01
CA VAL A 89 1.68 18.32 0.17
C VAL A 89 3.08 17.84 0.57
N SER A 90 4.14 18.44 0.00
CA SER A 90 5.53 18.06 0.33
C SER A 90 5.90 18.26 1.80
N TRP A 91 5.19 19.12 2.50
CA TRP A 91 5.38 19.38 3.94
C TRP A 91 5.10 18.15 4.82
N GLY A 92 4.24 17.26 4.38
CA GLY A 92 3.79 16.08 5.15
C GLY A 92 4.32 14.75 4.63
N LEU A 93 5.00 14.70 3.47
CA LEU A 93 5.49 13.47 2.87
C LEU A 93 6.95 13.19 3.27
N LEU A 94 7.19 11.98 3.76
CA LEU A 94 8.52 11.42 3.94
C LEU A 94 8.63 10.13 3.13
N PHE A 95 9.57 10.08 2.18
CA PHE A 95 9.94 8.84 1.48
C PHE A 95 11.14 8.18 2.16
N VAL A 96 11.04 6.89 2.43
CA VAL A 96 12.08 6.08 3.07
C VAL A 96 12.40 4.89 2.18
N ALA A 97 13.62 4.88 1.62
CA ALA A 97 14.12 3.75 0.86
C ALA A 97 14.57 2.64 1.82
N ALA A 98 13.75 1.60 1.98
CA ALA A 98 14.03 0.51 2.92
C ALA A 98 13.34 -0.80 2.50
N TRP A 99 13.96 -1.91 2.91
CA TRP A 99 13.38 -3.24 2.81
C TRP A 99 12.34 -3.46 3.92
N ILE A 100 11.29 -4.22 3.57
CA ILE A 100 10.27 -4.68 4.52
C ILE A 100 10.32 -6.21 4.55
N GLY A 101 10.50 -6.76 5.74
CA GLY A 101 10.36 -8.18 6.07
C GLY A 101 9.42 -8.35 7.27
N SER A 102 9.19 -9.58 7.74
CA SER A 102 8.20 -9.87 8.79
C SER A 102 8.35 -9.03 10.06
N ASP A 103 9.59 -8.85 10.52
CA ASP A 103 9.92 -8.09 11.75
C ASP A 103 10.99 -7.03 11.48
N ILE A 104 11.26 -6.73 10.20
CA ILE A 104 12.32 -5.82 9.76
C ILE A 104 11.72 -4.72 8.90
N GLY A 105 11.97 -3.47 9.30
CA GLY A 105 11.56 -2.29 8.54
C GLY A 105 11.91 -1.00 9.29
N PRO A 106 11.74 0.16 8.65
CA PRO A 106 12.27 1.42 9.16
C PRO A 106 11.41 2.09 10.24
N LEU A 107 10.17 1.64 10.44
CA LEU A 107 9.20 2.31 11.31
C LEU A 107 9.13 1.64 12.69
N ARG A 108 8.86 2.46 13.73
CA ARG A 108 8.68 1.98 15.10
C ARG A 108 7.23 1.60 15.37
N ALA A 109 7.02 0.56 16.17
CA ALA A 109 5.70 0.24 16.71
C ALA A 109 5.11 1.43 17.49
N GLY A 110 3.83 1.73 17.23
CA GLY A 110 3.11 2.83 17.86
C GLY A 110 3.38 4.22 17.27
N SER A 111 4.20 4.35 16.22
CA SER A 111 4.46 5.63 15.56
C SER A 111 3.48 5.97 14.42
N ILE A 112 2.65 5.01 14.05
CA ILE A 112 1.71 5.09 12.91
C ILE A 112 0.30 4.85 13.42
N ASP A 113 -0.63 5.69 13.00
CA ASP A 113 -2.06 5.55 13.32
C ASP A 113 -2.79 4.65 12.33
N VAL A 114 -2.54 4.86 11.04
CA VAL A 114 -3.20 4.16 9.93
C VAL A 114 -2.17 3.64 8.93
N ILE A 115 -2.34 2.41 8.49
CA ILE A 115 -1.53 1.82 7.41
C ILE A 115 -2.46 1.56 6.23
N VAL A 116 -2.06 2.01 5.04
CA VAL A 116 -2.74 1.68 3.79
C VAL A 116 -1.69 1.16 2.83
N MET A 117 -1.90 -0.03 2.26
CA MET A 117 -0.87 -0.67 1.44
C MET A 117 -1.43 -1.53 0.31
N ASN A 118 -0.73 -1.51 -0.80
CA ASN A 118 -0.87 -2.47 -1.90
C ASN A 118 0.43 -3.29 -1.99
N PRO A 119 0.63 -4.28 -1.11
CA PRO A 119 1.86 -5.03 -1.01
C PRO A 119 2.05 -5.96 -2.22
N PRO A 120 3.27 -6.49 -2.44
CA PRO A 120 3.47 -7.55 -3.42
C PRO A 120 2.59 -8.76 -3.11
N PHE A 121 1.99 -9.37 -4.14
CA PHE A 121 1.04 -10.49 -4.00
C PHE A 121 1.72 -11.87 -3.89
N GLY A 122 3.04 -11.91 -3.79
CA GLY A 122 3.81 -13.15 -3.67
C GLY A 122 3.90 -13.97 -4.96
N VAL A 123 3.67 -13.35 -6.11
CA VAL A 123 3.75 -14.01 -7.44
C VAL A 123 5.20 -14.32 -7.81
N TRP A 124 6.10 -13.38 -7.57
CA TRP A 124 7.53 -13.53 -7.85
C TRP A 124 8.34 -13.98 -6.63
N ARG A 125 8.03 -13.45 -5.47
CA ARG A 125 8.66 -13.82 -4.20
C ARG A 125 7.60 -14.38 -3.25
N ARG A 126 7.54 -15.72 -3.18
CA ARG A 126 6.58 -16.42 -2.32
C ARG A 126 6.70 -15.94 -0.87
N GLY A 127 5.58 -15.58 -0.25
CA GLY A 127 5.51 -15.09 1.13
C GLY A 127 5.77 -13.59 1.31
N ALA A 128 5.99 -12.81 0.24
CA ALA A 128 6.17 -11.38 0.34
C ALA A 128 4.93 -10.68 0.92
N ASP A 129 3.73 -11.08 0.51
CA ASP A 129 2.45 -10.63 1.07
C ASP A 129 2.36 -10.86 2.58
N ARG A 130 2.77 -12.04 3.03
CA ARG A 130 2.82 -12.39 4.45
C ARG A 130 3.76 -11.48 5.23
N GLU A 131 4.98 -11.26 4.74
CA GLU A 131 5.99 -10.42 5.41
C GLU A 131 5.48 -8.99 5.61
N PHE A 132 4.86 -8.40 4.57
CA PHE A 132 4.26 -7.08 4.66
C PHE A 132 3.13 -7.01 5.70
N MET A 133 2.24 -8.01 5.70
CA MET A 133 1.15 -8.09 6.68
C MET A 133 1.68 -8.24 8.11
N GLU A 134 2.69 -9.10 8.32
CA GLU A 134 3.32 -9.30 9.63
C GLU A 134 3.97 -8.02 10.13
N TYR A 135 4.73 -7.32 9.27
CA TYR A 135 5.34 -6.04 9.62
C TYR A 135 4.29 -4.98 9.95
N ALA A 136 3.28 -4.83 9.09
CA ALA A 136 2.19 -3.86 9.31
C ALA A 136 1.50 -4.06 10.67
N MET A 137 1.16 -5.30 11.02
CA MET A 137 0.57 -5.63 12.33
C MET A 137 1.56 -5.40 13.49
N GLY A 138 2.86 -5.64 13.27
CA GLY A 138 3.93 -5.34 14.23
C GLY A 138 4.05 -3.87 14.58
N LEU A 139 3.66 -2.97 13.67
CA LEU A 139 3.62 -1.51 13.91
C LEU A 139 2.52 -1.08 14.89
N LYS A 140 1.55 -1.95 15.18
CA LYS A 140 0.46 -1.71 16.14
C LYS A 140 -0.42 -0.52 15.78
N ALA A 141 -0.61 -0.25 14.48
CA ALA A 141 -1.53 0.76 14.00
C ALA A 141 -2.98 0.44 14.43
N LYS A 142 -3.80 1.48 14.57
CA LYS A 142 -5.23 1.34 14.91
C LYS A 142 -6.00 0.66 13.78
N GLU A 143 -5.60 0.97 12.55
CA GLU A 143 -6.26 0.54 11.32
C GLU A 143 -5.23 0.17 10.26
N ILE A 144 -5.47 -0.93 9.55
CA ILE A 144 -4.69 -1.34 8.38
C ILE A 144 -5.67 -1.63 7.25
N VAL A 145 -5.53 -0.98 6.10
CA VAL A 145 -6.26 -1.31 4.88
C VAL A 145 -5.27 -1.84 3.85
N ALA A 146 -5.52 -3.03 3.35
CA ALA A 146 -4.60 -3.71 2.44
C ALA A 146 -5.31 -4.38 1.28
N LEU A 147 -4.61 -4.50 0.16
CA LEU A 147 -4.98 -5.40 -0.92
C LEU A 147 -4.25 -6.72 -0.74
N VAL A 148 -4.99 -7.83 -0.84
CA VAL A 148 -4.42 -9.17 -0.81
C VAL A 148 -4.87 -9.95 -2.04
N LYS A 149 -4.11 -10.96 -2.47
CA LYS A 149 -4.53 -11.78 -3.59
C LYS A 149 -5.79 -12.56 -3.24
N SER A 150 -6.81 -12.51 -4.11
CA SER A 150 -8.04 -13.28 -3.91
C SER A 150 -7.78 -14.78 -3.81
N GLY A 151 -8.52 -15.42 -2.91
CA GLY A 151 -8.36 -16.85 -2.59
C GLY A 151 -7.48 -17.13 -1.37
N ASN A 152 -6.85 -16.10 -0.78
CA ASN A 152 -5.99 -16.25 0.40
C ASN A 152 -6.62 -15.67 1.69
N LEU A 153 -7.90 -15.34 1.67
CA LEU A 153 -8.57 -14.64 2.76
C LEU A 153 -8.49 -15.41 4.09
N ASP A 154 -8.73 -16.73 4.08
CA ASP A 154 -8.64 -17.58 5.28
C ASP A 154 -7.23 -17.57 5.90
N PHE A 155 -6.20 -17.54 5.07
CA PHE A 155 -4.82 -17.44 5.54
C PHE A 155 -4.59 -16.10 6.24
N HIS A 156 -4.99 -14.98 5.62
CA HIS A 156 -4.82 -13.65 6.20
C HIS A 156 -5.67 -13.44 7.45
N THR A 157 -6.87 -14.04 7.51
CA THR A 157 -7.71 -14.01 8.71
C THR A 157 -7.04 -14.72 9.89
N ARG A 158 -6.51 -15.93 9.69
CA ARG A 158 -5.78 -16.63 10.76
C ARG A 158 -4.52 -15.87 11.19
N LEU A 159 -3.79 -15.30 10.23
CA LEU A 159 -2.60 -14.49 10.51
C LEU A 159 -2.96 -13.26 11.36
N ALA A 160 -4.02 -12.52 10.97
CA ALA A 160 -4.51 -11.35 11.69
C ALA A 160 -4.90 -11.70 13.13
N THR A 161 -5.72 -12.76 13.31
CA THR A 161 -6.15 -13.23 14.62
C THR A 161 -4.97 -13.61 15.51
N SER A 162 -3.94 -14.27 14.96
CA SER A 162 -2.74 -14.66 15.72
C SER A 162 -1.92 -13.46 16.21
N ARG A 163 -2.11 -12.29 15.61
CA ARG A 163 -1.43 -11.02 15.94
C ARG A 163 -2.33 -10.01 16.67
N GLY A 164 -3.55 -10.42 17.12
CA GLY A 164 -4.49 -9.59 17.87
C GLY A 164 -5.26 -8.58 17.01
N TYR A 165 -5.48 -8.91 15.73
CA TYR A 165 -6.30 -8.13 14.81
C TYR A 165 -7.54 -8.93 14.38
N SER A 166 -8.65 -8.24 14.17
CA SER A 166 -9.79 -8.74 13.41
C SER A 166 -9.64 -8.32 11.95
N LEU A 167 -10.02 -9.22 11.03
CA LEU A 167 -9.98 -8.93 9.59
C LEU A 167 -11.41 -8.91 9.05
N ASN A 168 -11.76 -7.80 8.37
CA ASN A 168 -12.99 -7.61 7.61
C ASN A 168 -12.70 -7.63 6.13
N PHE A 169 -13.45 -8.42 5.37
CA PHE A 169 -13.45 -8.39 3.91
C PHE A 169 -14.33 -7.24 3.43
N LEU A 170 -13.79 -6.37 2.56
CA LEU A 170 -14.49 -5.18 2.07
C LEU A 170 -14.99 -5.32 0.63
N GLY A 171 -14.39 -6.21 -0.16
CA GLY A 171 -14.79 -6.44 -1.55
C GLY A 171 -13.64 -6.97 -2.41
N THR A 172 -14.01 -7.48 -3.59
CA THR A 172 -13.04 -7.95 -4.59
C THR A 172 -12.98 -6.99 -5.75
N HIS A 173 -11.76 -6.65 -6.19
CA HIS A 173 -11.48 -5.74 -7.29
C HIS A 173 -10.68 -6.44 -8.40
N ASP A 174 -10.92 -6.04 -9.63
CA ASP A 174 -10.07 -6.42 -10.77
C ASP A 174 -8.81 -5.52 -10.78
N PHE A 175 -7.65 -6.15 -10.79
CA PHE A 175 -6.37 -5.46 -10.82
C PHE A 175 -5.60 -5.84 -12.09
N LEU A 176 -5.14 -4.84 -12.83
CA LEU A 176 -4.40 -5.04 -14.08
C LEU A 176 -2.90 -4.98 -13.80
N ILE A 177 -2.21 -6.08 -14.03
CA ILE A 177 -0.76 -6.15 -13.93
C ILE A 177 -0.12 -6.25 -15.31
N PRO A 178 1.00 -5.54 -15.57
CA PRO A 178 1.75 -5.74 -16.80
C PRO A 178 2.18 -7.20 -16.94
N ALA A 179 2.11 -7.74 -18.14
CA ALA A 179 2.61 -9.10 -18.40
C ALA A 179 4.13 -9.11 -18.26
N ALA A 180 4.62 -9.92 -17.35
CA ALA A 180 6.01 -9.92 -16.91
C ALA A 180 6.97 -10.69 -17.81
N MET A 181 6.50 -11.31 -18.92
CA MET A 181 7.36 -12.11 -19.82
C MET A 181 7.20 -11.72 -21.29
N PRO A 182 8.32 -11.65 -22.06
CA PRO A 182 8.33 -11.27 -23.46
C PRO A 182 7.50 -12.20 -24.37
N HIS A 183 7.18 -13.42 -23.91
CA HIS A 183 6.48 -14.44 -24.70
C HIS A 183 4.95 -14.49 -24.46
N HIS A 184 4.40 -13.66 -23.59
CA HIS A 184 2.95 -13.64 -23.39
C HIS A 184 2.25 -12.87 -24.52
N ARG A 185 1.25 -13.49 -25.14
CA ARG A 185 0.41 -12.88 -26.20
C ARG A 185 -0.41 -11.66 -25.74
N SER A 186 -0.52 -11.43 -24.46
CA SER A 186 -1.22 -10.29 -23.85
C SER A 186 -0.26 -9.45 -23.03
N ARG A 187 -0.20 -8.14 -23.29
CA ARG A 187 0.65 -7.19 -22.56
C ARG A 187 0.16 -6.90 -21.14
N VAL A 188 -1.03 -7.35 -20.77
CA VAL A 188 -1.67 -7.10 -19.47
C VAL A 188 -2.35 -8.36 -18.98
N ARG A 189 -2.16 -8.70 -17.72
CA ARG A 189 -2.87 -9.78 -17.01
C ARG A 189 -3.84 -9.18 -16.00
N ARG A 190 -5.09 -9.66 -15.99
CA ARG A 190 -6.06 -9.33 -14.95
C ARG A 190 -5.94 -10.33 -13.82
N ILE A 191 -5.83 -9.84 -12.60
CA ILE A 191 -5.92 -10.64 -11.37
C ILE A 191 -7.05 -10.08 -10.51
N LYS A 192 -7.57 -10.90 -9.62
CA LYS A 192 -8.50 -10.46 -8.59
C LYS A 192 -7.74 -10.23 -7.30
N VAL A 193 -8.03 -9.11 -6.65
CA VAL A 193 -7.51 -8.75 -5.34
C VAL A 193 -8.67 -8.49 -4.39
N ASP A 194 -8.52 -8.88 -3.15
CA ASP A 194 -9.49 -8.62 -2.09
C ASP A 194 -8.99 -7.44 -1.26
N MET A 195 -9.85 -6.45 -1.08
CA MET A 195 -9.60 -5.37 -0.13
C MET A 195 -10.02 -5.84 1.25
N VAL A 196 -9.09 -5.72 2.19
CA VAL A 196 -9.29 -6.12 3.58
C VAL A 196 -8.96 -4.97 4.52
N GLU A 197 -9.68 -4.93 5.62
CA GLU A 197 -9.47 -4.03 6.73
C GLU A 197 -9.08 -4.85 7.95
N LEU A 198 -8.04 -4.45 8.64
CA LEU A 198 -7.65 -5.03 9.91
C LEU A 198 -7.75 -3.97 11.00
N THR A 199 -8.52 -4.27 12.03
CA THR A 199 -8.65 -3.44 13.23
C THR A 199 -8.06 -4.16 14.42
N ARG A 200 -7.30 -3.43 15.22
CA ARG A 200 -6.70 -3.99 16.42
C ARG A 200 -7.79 -4.25 17.46
N ALA A 201 -7.82 -5.48 18.01
CA ALA A 201 -8.73 -5.87 19.08
C ALA A 201 -8.43 -5.15 20.40
#